data_25b5380e5f57a443506c81ed527f4284
#
_entry.id   25b5380e5f57a443506c81ed527f4284
#
_cell.length_a   1.000
_cell.length_b   1.000
_cell.length_c   1.000
_cell.angle_alpha   90.00
_cell.angle_beta   90.00
_cell.angle_gamma   90.00
#
_symmetry.space_group_name_H-M   'P 1'
#
loop_
_entity.id
_entity.type
_entity.pdbx_description
1 polymer ?
#
loop_
_entity_poly.entity_id
_entity_poly.type
_entity_poly.pdbx_seq_one_letter_code
_entity_poly.pdbx_strand_id
1 'polypeptide(L)'
;MSELSRQLDLILRGVVEVIQRAELESKLVRSLKENRPLRVKAGFDPTAPDLHLGHTVLIHKLKHFQELGHQVIFLIGDFTGMIGDPTGQSETRVALSKEKVLENAKTYERQIFKILDPAKTLVEFNSRWMSPMTAEGLIHLSAHSSVARMLERDDFHKRYHEQKPISIHEFMYPLVQGYDSVALKSDVELGGTDQKFNLLMGRELQRDYGQEPQVVITMPLLEGTDGVKKMSKSAGNYIALEDSPNEMFGKLMSISDLLMLRYYELLTTEDLAGVKPAHPMEAKQALAALIVARYHGAEAGQQARVAFQQKFSEREFPAEPDVSLILTQADLREGQTISLVDLVAKTGLVPSKSEARRLIIQGGLEVDEQKQGDATAVLSMVPGKVYRLKIGRRKFALVEFSGS
;
A
#
# COMPACT_ATOMS: atom_id res chain seq x y z
N MET A 1 -10.75 -31.23 12.17
CA MET A 1 -11.39 -29.91 12.09
C MET A 1 -12.58 -30.04 11.15
N SER A 2 -13.76 -29.51 11.51
CA SER A 2 -14.92 -29.54 10.61
C SER A 2 -14.70 -28.56 9.45
N GLU A 3 -15.42 -28.77 8.32
CA GLU A 3 -15.33 -27.88 7.16
C GLU A 3 -15.76 -26.43 7.56
N LEU A 4 -16.79 -26.29 8.38
CA LEU A 4 -17.21 -25.00 8.93
C LEU A 4 -16.08 -24.32 9.73
N SER A 5 -15.38 -25.07 10.59
CA SER A 5 -14.26 -24.52 11.38
C SER A 5 -13.13 -24.04 10.46
N ARG A 6 -12.78 -24.85 9.44
CA ARG A 6 -11.76 -24.48 8.45
C ARG A 6 -12.13 -23.19 7.70
N GLN A 7 -13.39 -23.06 7.30
CA GLN A 7 -13.87 -21.85 6.62
C GLN A 7 -13.81 -20.63 7.55
N LEU A 8 -14.28 -20.77 8.79
CA LEU A 8 -14.25 -19.67 9.75
C LEU A 8 -12.82 -19.21 10.07
N ASP A 9 -11.88 -20.15 10.27
CA ASP A 9 -10.49 -19.81 10.57
C ASP A 9 -9.86 -18.98 9.44
N LEU A 10 -10.11 -19.35 8.18
CA LEU A 10 -9.59 -18.62 7.02
C LEU A 10 -10.28 -17.26 6.84
N ILE A 11 -11.60 -17.21 6.99
CA ILE A 11 -12.40 -15.98 6.85
C ILE A 11 -12.03 -14.97 7.94
N LEU A 12 -11.84 -15.40 9.18
CA LEU A 12 -11.59 -14.52 10.32
C LEU A 12 -10.15 -14.03 10.44
N ARG A 13 -9.20 -14.62 9.69
CA ARG A 13 -7.80 -14.19 9.73
C ARG A 13 -7.66 -12.71 9.33
N GLY A 14 -7.05 -11.88 10.19
CA GLY A 14 -6.79 -10.47 9.94
C GLY A 14 -8.04 -9.57 9.87
N VAL A 15 -9.22 -10.07 10.25
CA VAL A 15 -10.46 -9.31 10.32
C VAL A 15 -10.49 -8.46 11.57
N VAL A 16 -10.97 -7.22 11.45
CA VAL A 16 -11.19 -6.34 12.61
C VAL A 16 -12.53 -6.63 13.25
N GLU A 17 -13.59 -6.74 12.45
CA GLU A 17 -14.94 -6.92 12.97
C GLU A 17 -15.82 -7.71 11.99
N VAL A 18 -16.67 -8.55 12.52
CA VAL A 18 -17.77 -9.24 11.79
C VAL A 18 -19.10 -8.81 12.37
N ILE A 19 -19.92 -8.16 11.60
CA ILE A 19 -21.26 -7.71 11.94
C ILE A 19 -22.25 -8.58 11.18
N GLN A 20 -22.88 -9.37 11.73
CA GLN A 20 -23.26 -10.18 12.86
C GLN A 20 -22.58 -11.56 12.73
N ARG A 21 -21.70 -11.94 13.61
CA ARG A 21 -20.96 -13.21 13.50
C ARG A 21 -21.86 -14.44 13.47
N ALA A 22 -22.91 -14.47 14.29
CA ALA A 22 -23.85 -15.60 14.30
C ALA A 22 -24.60 -15.76 12.96
N GLU A 23 -24.86 -14.66 12.25
CA GLU A 23 -25.44 -14.71 10.90
C GLU A 23 -24.45 -15.29 9.88
N LEU A 24 -23.15 -14.95 9.99
CA LEU A 24 -22.10 -15.54 9.14
C LEU A 24 -22.06 -17.06 9.31
N GLU A 25 -22.01 -17.54 10.54
CA GLU A 25 -22.00 -18.97 10.85
C GLU A 25 -23.24 -19.68 10.29
N SER A 26 -24.44 -19.07 10.48
CA SER A 26 -25.70 -19.60 9.95
C SER A 26 -25.71 -19.66 8.41
N LYS A 27 -25.21 -18.61 7.73
CA LYS A 27 -25.11 -18.56 6.27
C LYS A 27 -24.12 -19.60 5.75
N LEU A 28 -22.97 -19.81 6.40
CA LEU A 28 -21.98 -20.84 6.04
C LEU A 28 -22.55 -22.25 6.20
N VAL A 29 -23.24 -22.53 7.34
CA VAL A 29 -23.90 -23.82 7.56
C VAL A 29 -24.94 -24.11 6.47
N ARG A 30 -25.78 -23.13 6.15
CA ARG A 30 -26.78 -23.24 5.09
C ARG A 30 -26.13 -23.45 3.72
N SER A 31 -25.07 -22.69 3.41
CA SER A 31 -24.31 -22.81 2.17
C SER A 31 -23.74 -24.23 1.99
N LEU A 32 -23.14 -24.78 3.04
CA LEU A 32 -22.62 -26.15 3.03
C LEU A 32 -23.72 -27.20 2.87
N LYS A 33 -24.85 -27.04 3.59
CA LYS A 33 -25.97 -27.99 3.55
C LYS A 33 -26.67 -27.99 2.19
N GLU A 34 -26.85 -26.83 1.59
CA GLU A 34 -27.59 -26.66 0.33
C GLU A 34 -26.68 -26.69 -0.90
N ASN A 35 -25.37 -26.84 -0.70
CA ASN A 35 -24.34 -26.71 -1.75
C ASN A 35 -24.54 -25.42 -2.61
N ARG A 36 -24.89 -24.32 -1.93
CA ARG A 36 -25.14 -23.01 -2.54
C ARG A 36 -24.08 -22.02 -2.10
N PRO A 37 -23.20 -21.59 -3.01
CA PRO A 37 -22.17 -20.59 -2.71
C PRO A 37 -22.77 -19.29 -2.17
N LEU A 38 -22.14 -18.69 -1.17
CA LEU A 38 -22.46 -17.34 -0.72
C LEU A 38 -21.99 -16.33 -1.79
N ARG A 39 -22.75 -15.25 -1.95
CA ARG A 39 -22.41 -14.10 -2.81
C ARG A 39 -21.65 -13.08 -1.97
N VAL A 40 -20.35 -12.97 -2.22
CA VAL A 40 -19.41 -12.14 -1.44
C VAL A 40 -18.93 -10.98 -2.29
N LYS A 41 -19.26 -9.75 -1.93
CA LYS A 41 -18.86 -8.57 -2.68
C LYS A 41 -17.86 -7.68 -1.94
N ALA A 42 -17.07 -6.95 -2.72
CA ALA A 42 -16.36 -5.75 -2.28
C ALA A 42 -16.41 -4.71 -3.40
N GLY A 43 -16.69 -3.46 -3.04
CA GLY A 43 -16.77 -2.33 -3.97
C GLY A 43 -15.48 -1.52 -3.99
N PHE A 44 -15.12 -1.05 -5.18
CA PHE A 44 -13.94 -0.23 -5.41
C PHE A 44 -14.26 0.89 -6.41
N ASP A 45 -14.16 2.12 -5.97
CA ASP A 45 -14.30 3.28 -6.86
C ASP A 45 -13.00 3.47 -7.65
N PRO A 46 -13.06 3.53 -8.99
CA PRO A 46 -11.87 3.67 -9.83
C PRO A 46 -11.36 5.12 -9.86
N THR A 47 -10.99 5.65 -8.70
CA THR A 47 -10.54 7.03 -8.51
C THR A 47 -9.16 7.34 -9.09
N ALA A 48 -8.39 6.31 -9.42
CA ALA A 48 -7.06 6.40 -10.01
C ALA A 48 -6.73 5.11 -10.77
N PRO A 49 -5.84 5.11 -11.79
CA PRO A 49 -5.64 3.96 -12.68
C PRO A 49 -5.04 2.72 -12.02
N ASP A 50 -4.29 2.87 -10.91
CA ASP A 50 -3.57 1.74 -10.33
C ASP A 50 -4.10 1.36 -8.96
N LEU A 51 -4.11 0.07 -8.69
CA LEU A 51 -4.26 -0.48 -7.36
C LEU A 51 -2.91 -0.46 -6.62
N HIS A 52 -2.96 -0.36 -5.30
CA HIS A 52 -1.79 -0.47 -4.43
C HIS A 52 -2.01 -1.56 -3.36
N LEU A 53 -0.96 -1.94 -2.63
CA LEU A 53 -1.03 -3.03 -1.66
C LEU A 53 -2.13 -2.85 -0.61
N GLY A 54 -2.53 -1.61 -0.28
CA GLY A 54 -3.66 -1.36 0.61
C GLY A 54 -4.99 -1.94 0.10
N HIS A 55 -5.26 -1.84 -1.20
CA HIS A 55 -6.46 -2.45 -1.80
C HIS A 55 -6.40 -3.98 -1.77
N THR A 56 -5.20 -4.55 -1.86
CA THR A 56 -5.04 -5.99 -1.94
C THR A 56 -5.39 -6.72 -0.65
N VAL A 57 -5.45 -6.02 0.49
CA VAL A 57 -5.97 -6.58 1.75
C VAL A 57 -7.39 -7.12 1.56
N LEU A 58 -8.27 -6.31 0.95
CA LEU A 58 -9.65 -6.74 0.63
C LEU A 58 -9.69 -7.78 -0.49
N ILE A 59 -8.86 -7.62 -1.53
CA ILE A 59 -8.83 -8.54 -2.67
C ILE A 59 -8.33 -9.92 -2.24
N HIS A 60 -7.33 -10.00 -1.32
CA HIS A 60 -6.92 -11.27 -0.73
C HIS A 60 -8.01 -11.88 0.14
N LYS A 61 -8.80 -11.07 0.85
CA LYS A 61 -9.94 -11.60 1.60
C LYS A 61 -11.01 -12.16 0.65
N LEU A 62 -11.29 -11.51 -0.48
CA LEU A 62 -12.14 -12.08 -1.53
C LEU A 62 -11.58 -13.41 -2.05
N LYS A 63 -10.25 -13.51 -2.26
CA LYS A 63 -9.60 -14.75 -2.68
C LYS A 63 -9.83 -15.88 -1.68
N HIS A 64 -9.76 -15.62 -0.37
CA HIS A 64 -10.08 -16.63 0.65
C HIS A 64 -11.50 -17.18 0.46
N PHE A 65 -12.49 -16.34 0.20
CA PHE A 65 -13.85 -16.81 -0.09
C PHE A 65 -13.93 -17.59 -1.40
N GLN A 66 -13.17 -17.17 -2.43
CA GLN A 66 -13.10 -17.89 -3.71
C GLN A 66 -12.50 -19.29 -3.56
N GLU A 67 -11.44 -19.44 -2.75
CA GLU A 67 -10.80 -20.72 -2.43
C GLU A 67 -11.72 -21.65 -1.62
N LEU A 68 -12.64 -21.09 -0.85
CA LEU A 68 -13.69 -21.81 -0.14
C LEU A 68 -14.90 -22.19 -1.02
N GLY A 69 -14.85 -21.83 -2.32
CA GLY A 69 -15.93 -22.17 -3.26
C GLY A 69 -17.10 -21.18 -3.29
N HIS A 70 -16.99 -20.01 -2.65
CA HIS A 70 -18.00 -18.96 -2.70
C HIS A 70 -17.90 -18.12 -3.96
N GLN A 71 -19.02 -17.51 -4.38
CA GLN A 71 -19.06 -16.60 -5.52
C GLN A 71 -18.54 -15.23 -5.13
N VAL A 72 -17.40 -14.84 -5.69
CA VAL A 72 -16.80 -13.53 -5.47
C VAL A 72 -17.32 -12.53 -6.50
N ILE A 73 -17.72 -11.36 -6.03
CA ILE A 73 -18.17 -10.23 -6.82
C ILE A 73 -17.22 -9.05 -6.56
N PHE A 74 -16.45 -8.71 -7.59
CA PHE A 74 -15.64 -7.50 -7.60
C PHE A 74 -16.48 -6.40 -8.22
N LEU A 75 -16.96 -5.47 -7.39
CA LEU A 75 -17.81 -4.38 -7.82
C LEU A 75 -16.97 -3.14 -8.15
N ILE A 76 -17.06 -2.67 -9.37
CA ILE A 76 -16.48 -1.40 -9.80
C ILE A 76 -17.54 -0.30 -9.62
N GLY A 77 -17.24 0.64 -8.74
CA GLY A 77 -18.08 1.80 -8.45
C GLY A 77 -17.92 2.88 -9.52
N ASP A 78 -18.32 2.59 -10.76
CA ASP A 78 -18.22 3.56 -11.85
C ASP A 78 -19.27 4.68 -11.75
N PHE A 79 -20.41 4.40 -11.10
CA PHE A 79 -21.40 5.43 -10.78
C PHE A 79 -21.04 6.17 -9.50
N THR A 80 -20.68 5.45 -8.42
CA THR A 80 -20.25 6.05 -7.14
C THR A 80 -18.98 6.88 -7.30
N GLY A 81 -18.06 6.49 -8.16
CA GLY A 81 -16.85 7.26 -8.49
C GLY A 81 -17.15 8.65 -9.08
N MET A 82 -18.31 8.83 -9.75
CA MET A 82 -18.75 10.15 -10.21
C MET A 82 -19.34 11.01 -9.07
N ILE A 83 -19.87 10.39 -8.00
CA ILE A 83 -20.32 11.11 -6.79
C ILE A 83 -19.10 11.52 -5.97
N GLY A 84 -18.18 10.60 -5.77
CA GLY A 84 -17.02 10.72 -4.90
C GLY A 84 -17.31 10.34 -3.45
N ASP A 85 -16.56 9.35 -2.94
CA ASP A 85 -16.69 8.90 -1.55
C ASP A 85 -16.30 10.02 -0.57
N PRO A 86 -17.22 10.49 0.28
CA PRO A 86 -16.93 11.50 1.30
C PRO A 86 -16.13 10.96 2.49
N THR A 87 -15.87 9.64 2.58
CA THR A 87 -15.20 9.01 3.72
C THR A 87 -13.85 9.66 4.04
N GLY A 88 -13.75 10.20 5.25
CA GLY A 88 -12.52 10.82 5.76
C GLY A 88 -12.09 12.10 5.03
N GLN A 89 -12.99 12.74 4.28
CA GLN A 89 -12.72 14.00 3.59
C GLN A 89 -13.10 15.21 4.46
N SER A 90 -12.26 16.22 4.44
CA SER A 90 -12.52 17.50 5.11
C SER A 90 -13.29 18.49 4.22
N GLU A 91 -13.39 18.20 2.93
CA GLU A 91 -14.03 19.01 1.89
C GLU A 91 -14.71 18.12 0.86
N THR A 92 -15.63 18.69 0.07
CA THR A 92 -16.29 17.97 -1.03
C THR A 92 -15.25 17.53 -2.07
N ARG A 93 -15.23 16.25 -2.39
CA ARG A 93 -14.33 15.69 -3.41
C ARG A 93 -14.74 16.16 -4.81
N VAL A 94 -13.75 16.46 -5.64
CA VAL A 94 -14.01 16.76 -7.05
C VAL A 94 -14.46 15.48 -7.75
N ALA A 95 -15.64 15.53 -8.36
CA ALA A 95 -16.20 14.42 -9.13
C ALA A 95 -15.32 14.11 -10.37
N LEU A 96 -15.13 12.83 -10.66
CA LEU A 96 -14.44 12.42 -11.88
C LEU A 96 -15.40 12.42 -13.07
N SER A 97 -14.88 12.67 -14.28
CA SER A 97 -15.68 12.49 -15.49
C SER A 97 -15.93 11.00 -15.75
N LYS A 98 -17.04 10.69 -16.42
CA LYS A 98 -17.41 9.32 -16.77
C LYS A 98 -16.31 8.62 -17.59
N GLU A 99 -15.68 9.34 -18.51
CA GLU A 99 -14.60 8.83 -19.37
C GLU A 99 -13.40 8.42 -18.51
N LYS A 100 -13.02 9.25 -17.52
CA LYS A 100 -11.89 8.96 -16.64
C LYS A 100 -12.16 7.78 -15.72
N VAL A 101 -13.38 7.66 -15.21
CA VAL A 101 -13.83 6.52 -14.42
C VAL A 101 -13.74 5.22 -15.22
N LEU A 102 -14.23 5.22 -16.47
CA LEU A 102 -14.19 4.03 -17.36
C LEU A 102 -12.76 3.66 -17.77
N GLU A 103 -11.88 4.65 -18.00
CA GLU A 103 -10.47 4.40 -18.25
C GLU A 103 -9.80 3.69 -17.07
N ASN A 104 -9.99 4.21 -15.86
CA ASN A 104 -9.44 3.63 -14.64
C ASN A 104 -10.02 2.23 -14.36
N ALA A 105 -11.32 2.01 -14.63
CA ALA A 105 -11.99 0.72 -14.41
C ALA A 105 -11.33 -0.43 -15.23
N LYS A 106 -10.93 -0.16 -16.46
CA LYS A 106 -10.24 -1.15 -17.32
C LYS A 106 -8.90 -1.60 -16.72
N THR A 107 -8.19 -0.71 -16.04
CA THR A 107 -6.93 -1.06 -15.40
C THR A 107 -7.15 -1.90 -14.15
N TYR A 108 -8.23 -1.65 -13.38
CA TYR A 108 -8.60 -2.43 -12.20
C TYR A 108 -8.86 -3.89 -12.54
N GLU A 109 -9.67 -4.15 -13.56
CA GLU A 109 -9.99 -5.51 -14.00
C GLU A 109 -8.73 -6.33 -14.30
N ARG A 110 -7.77 -5.75 -15.03
CA ARG A 110 -6.48 -6.42 -15.31
C ARG A 110 -5.68 -6.70 -14.03
N GLN A 111 -5.66 -5.76 -13.10
CA GLN A 111 -4.82 -5.84 -11.89
C GLN A 111 -5.38 -6.83 -10.87
N ILE A 112 -6.71 -6.93 -10.71
CA ILE A 112 -7.32 -7.87 -9.77
C ILE A 112 -7.08 -9.34 -10.17
N PHE A 113 -6.99 -9.62 -11.46
CA PHE A 113 -6.72 -10.96 -11.97
C PHE A 113 -5.28 -11.43 -11.79
N LYS A 114 -4.39 -10.58 -11.24
CA LYS A 114 -3.13 -11.02 -10.65
C LYS A 114 -3.33 -11.78 -9.32
N ILE A 115 -4.51 -11.64 -8.70
CA ILE A 115 -4.84 -12.22 -7.40
C ILE A 115 -6.01 -13.19 -7.49
N LEU A 116 -7.12 -12.77 -8.11
CA LEU A 116 -8.36 -13.54 -8.23
C LEU A 116 -8.35 -14.40 -9.50
N ASP A 117 -9.01 -15.56 -9.43
CA ASP A 117 -9.27 -16.41 -10.58
C ASP A 117 -10.38 -15.78 -11.44
N PRO A 118 -10.12 -15.41 -12.71
CA PRO A 118 -11.12 -14.79 -13.57
C PRO A 118 -12.35 -15.69 -13.81
N ALA A 119 -12.17 -17.02 -13.85
CA ALA A 119 -13.28 -17.95 -14.07
C ALA A 119 -14.26 -18.03 -12.89
N LYS A 120 -13.85 -17.54 -11.70
CA LYS A 120 -14.63 -17.61 -10.45
C LYS A 120 -14.97 -16.21 -9.90
N THR A 121 -14.66 -15.16 -10.63
CA THR A 121 -14.88 -13.78 -10.23
C THR A 121 -15.93 -13.14 -11.14
N LEU A 122 -17.00 -12.64 -10.54
CA LEU A 122 -17.97 -11.81 -11.25
C LEU A 122 -17.51 -10.34 -11.12
N VAL A 123 -17.21 -9.70 -12.23
CA VAL A 123 -16.94 -8.25 -12.26
C VAL A 123 -18.24 -7.55 -12.62
N GLU A 124 -18.68 -6.65 -11.74
CA GLU A 124 -19.92 -5.89 -11.92
C GLU A 124 -19.66 -4.38 -11.82
N PHE A 125 -20.53 -3.61 -12.45
CA PHE A 125 -20.47 -2.15 -12.49
C PHE A 125 -21.77 -1.58 -11.92
N ASN A 126 -21.71 -0.69 -10.95
CA ASN A 126 -22.93 -0.17 -10.33
C ASN A 126 -23.71 0.80 -11.21
N SER A 127 -23.13 1.31 -12.28
CA SER A 127 -23.88 2.02 -13.34
C SER A 127 -24.95 1.15 -13.99
N ARG A 128 -24.81 -0.18 -13.95
CA ARG A 128 -25.77 -1.12 -14.56
C ARG A 128 -27.17 -1.01 -13.97
N TRP A 129 -27.29 -0.73 -12.69
CA TRP A 129 -28.60 -0.53 -12.02
C TRP A 129 -28.86 0.91 -11.65
N MET A 130 -27.80 1.74 -11.47
CA MET A 130 -28.00 3.14 -11.11
C MET A 130 -28.30 4.03 -12.32
N SER A 131 -27.68 3.79 -13.49
CA SER A 131 -27.95 4.61 -14.69
C SER A 131 -29.40 4.51 -15.21
N PRO A 132 -30.06 3.35 -15.20
CA PRO A 132 -31.47 3.26 -15.59
C PRO A 132 -32.45 3.68 -14.47
N MET A 133 -31.97 3.94 -13.24
CA MET A 133 -32.83 4.37 -12.15
C MET A 133 -33.45 5.73 -12.48
N THR A 134 -34.76 5.80 -12.39
CA THR A 134 -35.51 7.04 -12.64
C THR A 134 -35.36 8.03 -11.48
N ALA A 135 -35.72 9.29 -11.69
CA ALA A 135 -35.79 10.28 -10.62
C ALA A 135 -36.74 9.83 -9.49
N GLU A 136 -37.88 9.19 -9.83
CA GLU A 136 -38.80 8.61 -8.85
C GLU A 136 -38.10 7.49 -8.04
N GLY A 137 -37.34 6.61 -8.69
CA GLY A 137 -36.57 5.56 -8.02
C GLY A 137 -35.51 6.13 -7.07
N LEU A 138 -34.83 7.21 -7.48
CA LEU A 138 -33.82 7.89 -6.64
C LEU A 138 -34.48 8.57 -5.41
N ILE A 139 -35.64 9.19 -5.60
CA ILE A 139 -36.42 9.76 -4.49
C ILE A 139 -36.86 8.66 -3.54
N HIS A 140 -37.36 7.54 -4.05
CA HIS A 140 -37.74 6.38 -3.25
C HIS A 140 -36.53 5.83 -2.45
N LEU A 141 -35.37 5.68 -3.10
CA LEU A 141 -34.14 5.26 -2.44
C LEU A 141 -33.74 6.23 -1.32
N SER A 142 -33.84 7.56 -1.56
CA SER A 142 -33.48 8.56 -0.56
C SER A 142 -34.43 8.58 0.65
N ALA A 143 -35.66 8.10 0.51
CA ALA A 143 -36.63 8.02 1.58
C ALA A 143 -36.30 6.94 2.63
N HIS A 144 -35.39 6.02 2.35
CA HIS A 144 -34.94 5.00 3.30
C HIS A 144 -33.91 5.51 4.33
N SER A 145 -33.51 6.79 4.26
CA SER A 145 -32.63 7.33 5.30
C SER A 145 -33.01 8.79 5.61
N SER A 146 -32.56 9.27 6.75
CA SER A 146 -32.77 10.64 7.18
C SER A 146 -31.47 11.46 7.21
N VAL A 147 -31.58 12.79 7.13
CA VAL A 147 -30.42 13.69 7.31
C VAL A 147 -29.78 13.45 8.68
N ALA A 148 -30.58 13.23 9.73
CA ALA A 148 -30.05 12.93 11.05
C ALA A 148 -29.17 11.66 11.05
N ARG A 149 -29.60 10.60 10.36
CA ARG A 149 -28.84 9.37 10.20
C ARG A 149 -27.53 9.60 9.42
N MET A 150 -27.57 10.40 8.35
CA MET A 150 -26.35 10.74 7.59
C MET A 150 -25.35 11.54 8.43
N LEU A 151 -25.82 12.43 9.31
CA LEU A 151 -24.97 13.21 10.21
C LEU A 151 -24.35 12.40 11.37
N GLU A 152 -24.73 11.13 11.59
CA GLU A 152 -24.02 10.23 12.51
C GLU A 152 -22.66 9.76 11.95
N ARG A 153 -22.44 9.94 10.66
CA ARG A 153 -21.17 9.61 10.04
C ARG A 153 -20.10 10.61 10.44
N ASP A 154 -18.95 10.13 10.91
CA ASP A 154 -17.88 10.96 11.54
C ASP A 154 -17.46 12.18 10.71
N ASP A 155 -17.29 12.00 9.40
CA ASP A 155 -16.86 13.08 8.50
C ASP A 155 -17.95 14.14 8.30
N PHE A 156 -19.22 13.74 8.12
CA PHE A 156 -20.34 14.66 8.05
C PHE A 156 -20.61 15.35 9.38
N HIS A 157 -20.54 14.60 10.48
CA HIS A 157 -20.68 15.13 11.83
C HIS A 157 -19.65 16.25 12.09
N LYS A 158 -18.38 15.96 11.80
CA LYS A 158 -17.29 16.92 11.97
C LYS A 158 -17.49 18.16 11.10
N ARG A 159 -17.74 17.97 9.79
CA ARG A 159 -17.96 19.10 8.86
C ARG A 159 -19.16 19.97 9.26
N TYR A 160 -20.25 19.34 9.70
CA TYR A 160 -21.44 20.04 10.18
C TYR A 160 -21.12 20.92 11.40
N HIS A 161 -20.42 20.39 12.39
CA HIS A 161 -20.02 21.17 13.58
C HIS A 161 -18.98 22.25 13.28
N GLU A 162 -18.11 22.02 12.31
CA GLU A 162 -17.14 22.99 11.82
C GLU A 162 -17.75 24.03 10.85
N GLN A 163 -19.06 23.97 10.60
CA GLN A 163 -19.76 24.82 9.63
C GLN A 163 -19.18 24.76 8.21
N LYS A 164 -18.57 23.64 7.85
CA LYS A 164 -18.07 23.37 6.50
C LYS A 164 -19.22 22.90 5.60
N PRO A 165 -19.23 23.28 4.32
CA PRO A 165 -20.27 22.87 3.41
C PRO A 165 -20.30 21.35 3.22
N ILE A 166 -21.51 20.78 3.18
CA ILE A 166 -21.79 19.39 2.80
C ILE A 166 -22.76 19.46 1.64
N SER A 167 -22.35 18.97 0.48
CA SER A 167 -23.22 18.98 -0.70
C SER A 167 -24.24 17.86 -0.65
N ILE A 168 -25.45 18.09 -1.13
CA ILE A 168 -26.56 17.12 -1.06
C ILE A 168 -26.19 15.79 -1.72
N HIS A 169 -25.46 15.81 -2.85
CA HIS A 169 -25.05 14.58 -3.54
C HIS A 169 -24.14 13.70 -2.69
N GLU A 170 -23.39 14.26 -1.72
CA GLU A 170 -22.55 13.48 -0.82
C GLU A 170 -23.38 12.58 0.11
N PHE A 171 -24.60 13.02 0.50
CA PHE A 171 -25.53 12.18 1.24
C PHE A 171 -26.10 11.02 0.41
N MET A 172 -26.07 11.14 -0.92
CA MET A 172 -26.50 10.04 -1.80
C MET A 172 -25.48 8.92 -1.88
N TYR A 173 -24.20 9.19 -1.63
CA TYR A 173 -23.14 8.19 -1.76
C TYR A 173 -23.39 6.92 -0.93
N PRO A 174 -23.67 7.00 0.40
CA PRO A 174 -23.96 5.82 1.21
C PRO A 174 -25.19 5.04 0.75
N LEU A 175 -26.21 5.73 0.24
CA LEU A 175 -27.44 5.12 -0.28
C LEU A 175 -27.19 4.36 -1.58
N VAL A 176 -26.44 4.96 -2.51
CA VAL A 176 -26.08 4.33 -3.78
C VAL A 176 -25.19 3.11 -3.55
N GLN A 177 -24.16 3.23 -2.71
CA GLN A 177 -23.32 2.08 -2.33
C GLN A 177 -24.14 1.00 -1.61
N GLY A 178 -25.05 1.40 -0.71
CA GLY A 178 -25.94 0.46 -0.02
C GLY A 178 -26.87 -0.28 -0.97
N TYR A 179 -27.40 0.39 -1.99
CA TYR A 179 -28.26 -0.20 -3.00
C TYR A 179 -27.55 -1.25 -3.86
N ASP A 180 -26.23 -1.18 -4.01
CA ASP A 180 -25.43 -2.24 -4.63
C ASP A 180 -25.65 -3.60 -3.96
N SER A 181 -25.83 -3.62 -2.65
CA SER A 181 -26.12 -4.84 -1.88
C SER A 181 -27.49 -5.41 -2.21
N VAL A 182 -28.49 -4.54 -2.41
CA VAL A 182 -29.84 -4.92 -2.84
C VAL A 182 -29.82 -5.48 -4.27
N ALA A 183 -29.19 -4.76 -5.20
CA ALA A 183 -29.09 -5.16 -6.61
C ALA A 183 -28.37 -6.50 -6.78
N LEU A 184 -27.28 -6.69 -6.05
CA LEU A 184 -26.46 -7.89 -6.11
C LEU A 184 -26.98 -9.03 -5.19
N LYS A 185 -27.94 -8.77 -4.32
CA LYS A 185 -28.40 -9.74 -3.31
C LYS A 185 -27.23 -10.40 -2.59
N SER A 186 -26.31 -9.58 -2.10
CA SER A 186 -25.08 -10.07 -1.49
C SER A 186 -25.36 -10.71 -0.11
N ASP A 187 -24.69 -11.84 0.16
CA ASP A 187 -24.72 -12.52 1.46
C ASP A 187 -23.69 -11.97 2.43
N VAL A 188 -22.56 -11.49 1.88
CA VAL A 188 -21.42 -10.92 2.63
C VAL A 188 -20.87 -9.71 1.87
N GLU A 189 -20.56 -8.65 2.59
CA GLU A 189 -19.83 -7.50 2.05
C GLU A 189 -18.54 -7.25 2.84
N LEU A 190 -17.44 -7.07 2.10
CA LEU A 190 -16.13 -6.73 2.64
C LEU A 190 -15.83 -5.26 2.43
N GLY A 191 -15.25 -4.60 3.43
CA GLY A 191 -14.76 -3.23 3.30
C GLY A 191 -13.68 -2.87 4.30
N GLY A 192 -13.05 -1.72 4.14
CA GLY A 192 -12.16 -1.16 5.16
C GLY A 192 -12.95 -0.72 6.40
N THR A 193 -12.28 -0.59 7.54
CA THR A 193 -12.91 -0.06 8.77
C THR A 193 -13.51 1.32 8.57
N ASP A 194 -12.95 2.12 7.67
CA ASP A 194 -13.45 3.46 7.30
C ASP A 194 -14.76 3.42 6.49
N GLN A 195 -15.13 2.25 5.93
CA GLN A 195 -16.34 2.05 5.15
C GLN A 195 -17.53 1.55 5.98
N LYS A 196 -17.36 1.31 7.29
CA LYS A 196 -18.35 0.66 8.14
C LYS A 196 -19.75 1.25 8.02
N PHE A 197 -19.88 2.58 7.99
CA PHE A 197 -21.19 3.23 7.85
C PHE A 197 -21.88 2.86 6.53
N ASN A 198 -21.16 2.93 5.41
CA ASN A 198 -21.72 2.60 4.10
C ASN A 198 -22.11 1.11 3.98
N LEU A 199 -21.31 0.22 4.57
CA LEU A 199 -21.59 -1.22 4.59
C LEU A 199 -22.85 -1.54 5.41
N LEU A 200 -23.06 -0.83 6.52
CA LEU A 200 -24.26 -0.95 7.34
C LEU A 200 -25.50 -0.43 6.61
N MET A 201 -25.36 0.65 5.82
CA MET A 201 -26.44 1.14 4.96
C MET A 201 -26.93 0.04 4.00
N GLY A 202 -26.02 -0.77 3.44
CA GLY A 202 -26.37 -1.92 2.62
C GLY A 202 -27.23 -2.94 3.34
N ARG A 203 -26.94 -3.23 4.63
CA ARG A 203 -27.77 -4.11 5.47
C ARG A 203 -29.16 -3.55 5.72
N GLU A 204 -29.23 -2.24 6.01
CA GLU A 204 -30.49 -1.55 6.27
C GLU A 204 -31.37 -1.58 5.02
N LEU A 205 -30.84 -1.19 3.87
CA LEU A 205 -31.57 -1.21 2.61
C LEU A 205 -32.04 -2.62 2.21
N GLN A 206 -31.21 -3.65 2.40
CA GLN A 206 -31.66 -5.02 2.12
C GLN A 206 -32.91 -5.41 2.94
N ARG A 207 -32.99 -5.03 4.23
CA ARG A 207 -34.19 -5.26 5.05
C ARG A 207 -35.40 -4.51 4.48
N ASP A 208 -35.21 -3.24 4.14
CA ASP A 208 -36.29 -2.41 3.61
C ASP A 208 -36.81 -2.91 2.27
N TYR A 209 -35.93 -3.53 1.47
CA TYR A 209 -36.29 -4.20 0.22
C TYR A 209 -36.69 -5.68 0.40
N GLY A 210 -36.95 -6.13 1.63
CA GLY A 210 -37.42 -7.48 1.93
C GLY A 210 -36.40 -8.59 1.70
N GLN A 211 -35.13 -8.28 1.71
CA GLN A 211 -34.04 -9.25 1.57
C GLN A 211 -33.43 -9.62 2.93
N GLU A 212 -32.84 -10.81 3.02
CA GLU A 212 -32.01 -11.19 4.16
C GLU A 212 -30.75 -10.30 4.18
N PRO A 213 -30.45 -9.61 5.31
CA PRO A 213 -29.30 -8.70 5.37
C PRO A 213 -27.97 -9.43 5.18
N GLN A 214 -27.05 -8.80 4.47
CA GLN A 214 -25.67 -9.26 4.34
C GLN A 214 -24.92 -9.22 5.67
N VAL A 215 -23.95 -10.10 5.84
CA VAL A 215 -22.93 -9.97 6.87
C VAL A 215 -21.91 -8.95 6.41
N VAL A 216 -21.49 -8.05 7.30
CA VAL A 216 -20.42 -7.09 7.03
C VAL A 216 -19.15 -7.55 7.71
N ILE A 217 -18.06 -7.60 6.96
CA ILE A 217 -16.73 -7.93 7.46
C ILE A 217 -15.81 -6.74 7.18
N THR A 218 -15.25 -6.15 8.23
CA THR A 218 -14.32 -5.04 8.09
C THR A 218 -12.88 -5.50 8.21
N MET A 219 -12.06 -5.06 7.27
CA MET A 219 -10.62 -5.27 7.25
C MET A 219 -9.89 -4.02 7.70
N PRO A 220 -8.73 -4.17 8.35
CA PRO A 220 -7.92 -3.02 8.73
C PRO A 220 -7.41 -2.29 7.48
N LEU A 221 -7.21 -0.99 7.63
CA LEU A 221 -6.49 -0.21 6.63
C LEU A 221 -5.00 -0.52 6.73
N LEU A 222 -4.37 -0.75 5.59
CA LEU A 222 -2.92 -0.95 5.54
C LEU A 222 -2.23 0.41 5.59
N GLU A 223 -1.31 0.57 6.53
CA GLU A 223 -0.46 1.75 6.62
C GLU A 223 0.50 1.80 5.43
N GLY A 224 0.79 3.00 4.95
CA GLY A 224 1.77 3.23 3.89
C GLY A 224 3.22 3.05 4.36
N THR A 225 4.17 3.30 3.47
CA THR A 225 5.60 3.15 3.77
C THR A 225 6.10 4.06 4.90
N ASP A 226 5.34 5.10 5.25
CA ASP A 226 5.58 5.99 6.39
C ASP A 226 5.22 5.35 7.75
N GLY A 227 4.47 4.24 7.75
CA GLY A 227 4.06 3.50 8.94
C GLY A 227 3.05 4.23 9.85
N VAL A 228 2.44 5.32 9.39
CA VAL A 228 1.53 6.16 10.18
C VAL A 228 0.19 6.35 9.50
N LYS A 229 0.17 6.87 8.26
CA LYS A 229 -1.05 7.12 7.52
C LYS A 229 -1.46 5.90 6.71
N LYS A 230 -2.77 5.74 6.50
CA LYS A 230 -3.24 4.72 5.56
C LYS A 230 -2.54 4.89 4.20
N MET A 231 -2.22 3.77 3.57
CA MET A 231 -1.62 3.76 2.24
C MET A 231 -2.54 4.47 1.24
N SER A 232 -2.03 5.51 0.60
CA SER A 232 -2.77 6.25 -0.41
C SER A 232 -1.84 6.96 -1.39
N LYS A 233 -2.31 7.18 -2.62
CA LYS A 233 -1.57 7.92 -3.64
C LYS A 233 -1.39 9.39 -3.26
N SER A 234 -2.41 10.00 -2.69
CA SER A 234 -2.36 11.41 -2.26
C SER A 234 -1.34 11.67 -1.16
N ALA A 235 -1.05 10.68 -0.31
CA ALA A 235 -0.01 10.77 0.71
C ALA A 235 1.40 10.43 0.19
N GLY A 236 1.52 9.91 -1.05
CA GLY A 236 2.82 9.51 -1.60
C GLY A 236 3.49 8.31 -0.90
N ASN A 237 2.75 7.59 -0.02
CA ASN A 237 3.24 6.51 0.83
C ASN A 237 2.83 5.11 0.33
N TYR A 238 2.47 4.98 -0.94
CA TYR A 238 1.91 3.76 -1.51
C TYR A 238 2.96 2.90 -2.26
N ILE A 239 2.62 1.61 -2.37
CA ILE A 239 3.32 0.65 -3.22
C ILE A 239 2.30 0.17 -4.26
N ALA A 240 2.50 0.55 -5.53
CA ALA A 240 1.61 0.20 -6.62
C ALA A 240 1.81 -1.26 -7.06
N LEU A 241 0.77 -1.92 -7.57
CA LEU A 241 0.89 -3.26 -8.16
C LEU A 241 1.67 -3.24 -9.49
N GLU A 242 1.73 -2.09 -10.13
CA GLU A 242 2.45 -1.87 -11.40
C GLU A 242 3.84 -1.24 -11.18
N ASP A 243 4.29 -1.02 -9.93
CA ASP A 243 5.68 -0.64 -9.66
C ASP A 243 6.61 -1.70 -10.25
N SER A 244 7.75 -1.28 -10.80
CA SER A 244 8.75 -2.25 -11.29
C SER A 244 9.22 -3.17 -10.15
N PRO A 245 9.66 -4.41 -10.43
CA PRO A 245 10.12 -5.37 -9.40
C PRO A 245 11.12 -4.76 -8.43
N ASN A 246 12.12 -4.03 -8.93
CA ASN A 246 13.15 -3.40 -8.09
C ASN A 246 12.61 -2.24 -7.25
N GLU A 247 11.68 -1.46 -7.80
CA GLU A 247 11.04 -0.35 -7.08
C GLU A 247 10.12 -0.87 -5.97
N MET A 248 9.26 -1.85 -6.28
CA MET A 248 8.40 -2.50 -5.29
C MET A 248 9.24 -3.12 -4.17
N PHE A 249 10.32 -3.84 -4.51
CA PHE A 249 11.24 -4.42 -3.53
C PHE A 249 11.87 -3.35 -2.65
N GLY A 250 12.39 -2.27 -3.24
CA GLY A 250 13.00 -1.15 -2.51
C GLY A 250 12.04 -0.46 -1.54
N LYS A 251 10.79 -0.22 -1.96
CA LYS A 251 9.75 0.35 -1.11
C LYS A 251 9.42 -0.57 0.07
N LEU A 252 9.32 -1.89 -0.16
CA LEU A 252 9.11 -2.88 0.90
C LEU A 252 10.28 -2.96 1.89
N MET A 253 11.51 -2.80 1.40
CA MET A 253 12.69 -2.74 2.28
C MET A 253 12.75 -1.47 3.13
N SER A 254 12.06 -0.40 2.75
CA SER A 254 12.07 0.89 3.48
C SER A 254 11.13 0.93 4.69
N ILE A 255 10.18 0.01 4.81
CA ILE A 255 9.22 -0.01 5.92
C ILE A 255 9.89 -0.37 7.26
N SER A 256 9.28 0.03 8.38
CA SER A 256 9.76 -0.35 9.71
C SER A 256 9.57 -1.85 9.98
N ASP A 257 10.31 -2.41 10.94
CA ASP A 257 10.18 -3.83 11.28
C ASP A 257 8.79 -4.16 11.88
N LEU A 258 8.19 -3.21 12.60
CA LEU A 258 6.83 -3.37 13.11
C LEU A 258 5.81 -3.42 11.96
N LEU A 259 5.95 -2.53 10.99
CA LEU A 259 5.08 -2.50 9.81
C LEU A 259 5.27 -3.74 8.94
N MET A 260 6.48 -4.28 8.86
CA MET A 260 6.77 -5.54 8.19
C MET A 260 5.90 -6.70 8.72
N LEU A 261 5.78 -6.84 10.04
CA LEU A 261 4.94 -7.87 10.65
C LEU A 261 3.46 -7.70 10.28
N ARG A 262 3.02 -6.45 10.22
CA ARG A 262 1.66 -6.11 9.78
C ARG A 262 1.42 -6.49 8.32
N TYR A 263 2.40 -6.25 7.45
CA TYR A 263 2.33 -6.65 6.04
C TYR A 263 2.32 -8.17 5.87
N TYR A 264 3.09 -8.90 6.68
CA TYR A 264 3.02 -10.36 6.71
C TYR A 264 1.61 -10.85 7.08
N GLU A 265 1.01 -10.28 8.14
CA GLU A 265 -0.33 -10.65 8.62
C GLU A 265 -1.40 -10.46 7.54
N LEU A 266 -1.38 -9.29 6.88
CA LEU A 266 -2.48 -8.85 6.01
C LEU A 266 -2.29 -9.23 4.53
N LEU A 267 -1.06 -9.39 4.08
CA LEU A 267 -0.75 -9.62 2.67
C LEU A 267 -0.23 -11.02 2.37
N THR A 268 0.02 -11.86 3.38
CA THR A 268 0.55 -13.21 3.17
C THR A 268 -0.21 -14.26 3.95
N THR A 269 0.06 -15.53 3.65
CA THR A 269 -0.44 -16.68 4.42
C THR A 269 0.60 -17.24 5.39
N GLU A 270 1.79 -16.62 5.46
CA GLU A 270 2.88 -17.05 6.33
C GLU A 270 2.49 -17.03 7.81
N ASP A 271 3.03 -17.95 8.57
CA ASP A 271 2.85 -17.99 10.01
C ASP A 271 3.77 -16.98 10.70
N LEU A 272 3.18 -16.02 11.39
CA LEU A 272 3.92 -15.00 12.14
C LEU A 272 4.80 -15.58 13.24
N ALA A 273 4.48 -16.77 13.77
CA ALA A 273 5.32 -17.43 14.77
C ALA A 273 6.69 -17.83 14.20
N GLY A 274 6.74 -18.14 12.89
CA GLY A 274 8.00 -18.42 12.19
C GLY A 274 8.76 -17.15 11.79
N VAL A 275 8.06 -16.05 11.55
CA VAL A 275 8.67 -14.79 11.08
C VAL A 275 9.29 -13.97 12.22
N LYS A 276 8.60 -13.89 13.37
CA LYS A 276 9.02 -13.04 14.51
C LYS A 276 10.44 -13.31 15.03
N PRO A 277 10.94 -14.56 15.15
CA PRO A 277 12.29 -14.85 15.63
C PRO A 277 13.38 -14.63 14.56
N ALA A 278 13.02 -14.44 13.29
CA ALA A 278 13.99 -14.26 12.21
C ALA A 278 14.68 -12.89 12.31
N HIS A 279 15.89 -12.80 11.74
CA HIS A 279 16.58 -11.51 11.66
C HIS A 279 15.76 -10.51 10.83
N PRO A 280 15.46 -9.30 11.31
CA PRO A 280 14.53 -8.36 10.64
C PRO A 280 14.87 -8.09 9.17
N MET A 281 16.16 -7.97 8.83
CA MET A 281 16.61 -7.73 7.47
C MET A 281 16.26 -8.92 6.55
N GLU A 282 16.45 -10.16 7.02
CA GLU A 282 16.16 -11.39 6.27
C GLU A 282 14.65 -11.56 6.08
N ALA A 283 13.88 -11.36 7.18
CA ALA A 283 12.42 -11.41 7.14
C ALA A 283 11.87 -10.37 6.16
N LYS A 284 12.39 -9.15 6.17
CA LYS A 284 11.97 -8.08 5.26
C LYS A 284 12.30 -8.39 3.80
N GLN A 285 13.51 -8.92 3.53
CA GLN A 285 13.87 -9.38 2.18
C GLN A 285 12.99 -10.54 1.71
N ALA A 286 12.65 -11.47 2.60
CA ALA A 286 11.75 -12.57 2.27
C ALA A 286 10.34 -12.06 1.93
N LEU A 287 9.80 -11.15 2.74
CA LEU A 287 8.51 -10.48 2.47
C LEU A 287 8.54 -9.77 1.11
N ALA A 288 9.58 -8.97 0.86
CA ALA A 288 9.71 -8.22 -0.38
C ALA A 288 9.78 -9.15 -1.60
N ALA A 289 10.59 -10.20 -1.53
CA ALA A 289 10.67 -11.21 -2.60
C ALA A 289 9.34 -11.92 -2.84
N LEU A 290 8.62 -12.29 -1.75
CA LEU A 290 7.31 -12.95 -1.83
C LEU A 290 6.27 -12.05 -2.51
N ILE A 291 6.20 -10.77 -2.13
CA ILE A 291 5.24 -9.82 -2.70
C ILE A 291 5.57 -9.52 -4.16
N VAL A 292 6.86 -9.26 -4.48
CA VAL A 292 7.28 -9.06 -5.88
C VAL A 292 6.97 -10.30 -6.72
N ALA A 293 7.29 -11.51 -6.22
CA ALA A 293 7.00 -12.75 -6.92
C ALA A 293 5.51 -12.93 -7.23
N ARG A 294 4.63 -12.50 -6.35
CA ARG A 294 3.17 -12.59 -6.52
C ARG A 294 2.68 -11.77 -7.71
N TYR A 295 3.22 -10.58 -7.93
CA TYR A 295 2.73 -9.64 -8.94
C TYR A 295 3.52 -9.66 -10.25
N HIS A 296 4.79 -10.13 -10.21
CA HIS A 296 5.72 -10.09 -11.34
C HIS A 296 6.33 -11.46 -11.67
N GLY A 297 5.98 -12.53 -10.92
CA GLY A 297 6.54 -13.86 -11.11
C GLY A 297 7.74 -14.17 -10.19
N ALA A 298 7.94 -15.46 -9.94
CA ALA A 298 8.94 -15.94 -8.97
C ALA A 298 10.37 -15.51 -9.31
N GLU A 299 10.72 -15.53 -10.60
CA GLU A 299 12.04 -15.12 -11.07
C GLU A 299 12.31 -13.64 -10.79
N ALA A 300 11.33 -12.77 -11.05
CA ALA A 300 11.44 -11.33 -10.78
C ALA A 300 11.63 -11.04 -9.28
N GLY A 301 10.96 -11.79 -8.39
CA GLY A 301 11.16 -11.67 -6.94
C GLY A 301 12.59 -12.00 -6.52
N GLN A 302 13.15 -13.08 -7.07
CA GLN A 302 14.53 -13.47 -6.77
C GLN A 302 15.56 -12.49 -7.36
N GLN A 303 15.36 -12.04 -8.60
CA GLN A 303 16.24 -11.07 -9.24
C GLN A 303 16.24 -9.72 -8.50
N ALA A 304 15.07 -9.24 -8.06
CA ALA A 304 14.98 -8.02 -7.28
C ALA A 304 15.70 -8.14 -5.92
N ARG A 305 15.62 -9.31 -5.27
CA ARG A 305 16.38 -9.59 -4.04
C ARG A 305 17.89 -9.54 -4.27
N VAL A 306 18.37 -10.19 -5.32
CA VAL A 306 19.81 -10.19 -5.68
C VAL A 306 20.28 -8.78 -6.00
N ALA A 307 19.55 -8.04 -6.85
CA ALA A 307 19.87 -6.66 -7.21
C ALA A 307 19.92 -5.75 -5.98
N PHE A 308 18.98 -5.93 -5.03
CA PHE A 308 18.98 -5.19 -3.77
C PHE A 308 20.21 -5.52 -2.92
N GLN A 309 20.56 -6.82 -2.79
CA GLN A 309 21.74 -7.26 -2.05
C GLN A 309 23.04 -6.71 -2.65
N GLN A 310 23.19 -6.78 -3.97
CA GLN A 310 24.33 -6.18 -4.67
C GLN A 310 24.44 -4.68 -4.42
N LYS A 311 23.34 -3.94 -4.54
CA LYS A 311 23.32 -2.49 -4.32
C LYS A 311 23.57 -2.06 -2.86
N PHE A 312 23.19 -2.87 -1.87
CA PHE A 312 23.17 -2.47 -0.45
C PHE A 312 24.04 -3.32 0.48
N SER A 313 24.40 -4.55 0.08
CA SER A 313 25.23 -5.48 0.87
C SER A 313 26.66 -5.58 0.34
N GLU A 314 26.82 -5.54 -0.98
CA GLU A 314 28.12 -5.44 -1.59
C GLU A 314 28.57 -3.99 -1.45
N ARG A 315 29.73 -3.81 -0.82
CA ARG A 315 30.39 -2.51 -0.62
C ARG A 315 31.00 -1.98 -1.93
N GLU A 316 30.46 -2.38 -3.07
CA GLU A 316 30.99 -1.93 -4.35
C GLU A 316 30.78 -0.43 -4.51
N PHE A 317 31.88 0.22 -4.86
CA PHE A 317 31.91 1.61 -5.22
C PHE A 317 31.10 1.78 -6.52
N PRO A 318 30.11 2.71 -6.60
CA PRO A 318 29.25 2.84 -7.76
C PRO A 318 30.06 3.18 -9.03
N ALA A 319 29.61 2.68 -10.17
CA ALA A 319 30.22 3.00 -11.46
C ALA A 319 30.22 4.52 -11.77
N GLU A 320 29.17 5.21 -11.30
CA GLU A 320 29.05 6.67 -11.36
C GLU A 320 29.01 7.21 -9.92
N PRO A 321 30.11 7.81 -9.41
CA PRO A 321 30.17 8.43 -8.09
C PRO A 321 29.41 9.76 -8.07
N ASP A 322 29.00 10.22 -6.88
CA ASP A 322 28.35 11.53 -6.72
C ASP A 322 29.26 12.69 -7.11
N VAL A 323 30.61 12.54 -6.93
CA VAL A 323 31.60 13.55 -7.26
C VAL A 323 32.87 12.90 -7.76
N SER A 324 33.42 13.47 -8.83
CA SER A 324 34.80 13.22 -9.26
C SER A 324 35.63 14.50 -9.08
N LEU A 325 36.70 14.45 -8.27
CA LEU A 325 37.52 15.58 -7.88
C LEU A 325 38.96 15.35 -8.32
N ILE A 326 39.49 16.31 -9.04
CA ILE A 326 40.93 16.34 -9.40
C ILE A 326 41.60 17.34 -8.48
N LEU A 327 42.59 16.89 -7.72
CA LEU A 327 43.45 17.72 -6.89
C LEU A 327 44.69 18.13 -7.63
N THR A 328 45.14 19.37 -7.37
CA THR A 328 46.39 19.94 -7.87
C THR A 328 47.42 20.08 -6.75
N GLN A 329 48.66 20.44 -7.06
CA GLN A 329 49.68 20.68 -6.06
C GLN A 329 49.29 21.77 -5.04
N ALA A 330 48.46 22.74 -5.44
CA ALA A 330 47.99 23.83 -4.58
C ALA A 330 46.99 23.31 -3.49
N ASP A 331 46.40 22.15 -3.69
CA ASP A 331 45.48 21.52 -2.76
C ASP A 331 46.16 20.68 -1.65
N LEU A 332 47.46 20.42 -1.84
CA LEU A 332 48.24 19.54 -0.99
C LEU A 332 49.19 20.32 -0.10
N ARG A 333 49.58 19.71 1.03
CA ARG A 333 50.65 20.19 1.89
C ARG A 333 52.01 19.68 1.43
N GLU A 334 53.10 20.17 2.04
CA GLU A 334 54.41 19.62 1.83
C GLU A 334 54.42 18.10 1.95
N GLY A 335 55.14 17.42 1.05
CA GLY A 335 55.17 15.97 0.97
C GLY A 335 53.94 15.35 0.29
N GLN A 336 53.18 16.11 -0.52
CA GLN A 336 52.00 15.63 -1.28
C GLN A 336 50.93 15.01 -0.37
N THR A 337 50.66 15.62 0.77
CA THR A 337 49.70 15.12 1.76
C THR A 337 48.48 16.03 1.89
N ILE A 338 47.33 15.45 2.20
CA ILE A 338 46.09 16.18 2.53
C ILE A 338 45.46 15.61 3.80
N SER A 339 44.93 16.48 4.68
CA SER A 339 44.17 15.97 5.84
C SER A 339 42.88 15.33 5.39
N LEU A 340 42.46 14.25 6.04
CA LEU A 340 41.19 13.59 5.72
C LEU A 340 39.98 14.54 5.83
N VAL A 341 40.04 15.49 6.77
CA VAL A 341 38.99 16.51 6.94
C VAL A 341 38.93 17.46 5.74
N ASP A 342 40.10 17.93 5.26
CA ASP A 342 40.15 18.82 4.11
C ASP A 342 39.73 18.06 2.83
N LEU A 343 40.16 16.82 2.67
CA LEU A 343 39.82 15.96 1.55
C LEU A 343 38.30 15.78 1.45
N VAL A 344 37.66 15.37 2.54
CA VAL A 344 36.19 15.18 2.59
C VAL A 344 35.44 16.50 2.36
N ALA A 345 35.89 17.60 2.95
CA ALA A 345 35.28 18.91 2.74
C ALA A 345 35.38 19.39 1.28
N LYS A 346 36.49 19.11 0.59
CA LYS A 346 36.70 19.49 -0.83
C LYS A 346 35.76 18.74 -1.78
N THR A 347 35.28 17.56 -1.41
CA THR A 347 34.28 16.86 -2.25
C THR A 347 32.93 17.60 -2.33
N GLY A 348 32.66 18.57 -1.44
CA GLY A 348 31.38 19.24 -1.38
C GLY A 348 30.21 18.36 -0.89
N LEU A 349 30.45 17.08 -0.57
CA LEU A 349 29.43 16.13 -0.13
C LEU A 349 29.04 16.33 1.33
N VAL A 350 29.79 17.12 2.10
CA VAL A 350 29.47 17.55 3.46
C VAL A 350 29.44 19.07 3.54
N PRO A 351 28.55 19.66 4.37
CA PRO A 351 28.34 21.11 4.39
C PRO A 351 29.50 21.92 5.02
N SER A 352 30.38 21.27 5.80
CA SER A 352 31.49 21.97 6.47
C SER A 352 32.60 21.03 6.92
N LYS A 353 33.81 21.62 7.20
CA LYS A 353 34.93 20.89 7.83
C LYS A 353 34.57 20.30 9.21
N SER A 354 33.73 20.99 9.98
CA SER A 354 33.25 20.50 11.27
C SER A 354 32.43 19.23 11.13
N GLU A 355 31.57 19.18 10.12
CA GLU A 355 30.77 17.99 9.80
C GLU A 355 31.65 16.86 9.26
N ALA A 356 32.64 17.14 8.40
CA ALA A 356 33.62 16.17 7.96
C ALA A 356 34.37 15.55 9.13
N ARG A 357 34.83 16.37 10.10
CA ARG A 357 35.51 15.89 11.30
C ARG A 357 34.63 14.97 12.12
N ARG A 358 33.37 15.37 12.38
CA ARG A 358 32.41 14.56 13.14
C ARG A 358 32.15 13.21 12.46
N LEU A 359 31.95 13.23 11.15
CA LEU A 359 31.71 12.03 10.34
C LEU A 359 32.89 11.05 10.40
N ILE A 360 34.15 11.55 10.30
CA ILE A 360 35.35 10.72 10.39
C ILE A 360 35.47 10.08 11.78
N ILE A 361 35.30 10.84 12.87
CA ILE A 361 35.37 10.33 14.25
C ILE A 361 34.32 9.22 14.49
N GLN A 362 33.15 9.34 13.85
CA GLN A 362 32.09 8.34 13.92
C GLN A 362 32.34 7.12 13.00
N GLY A 363 33.51 7.04 12.34
CA GLY A 363 33.85 5.94 11.41
C GLY A 363 33.03 5.95 10.13
N GLY A 364 32.51 7.12 9.73
CA GLY A 364 31.71 7.28 8.52
C GLY A 364 32.52 7.58 7.25
N LEU A 365 33.86 7.54 7.30
CA LEU A 365 34.73 7.67 6.12
C LEU A 365 35.41 6.34 5.79
N GLU A 366 35.34 5.89 4.57
CA GLU A 366 36.18 4.82 4.02
C GLU A 366 37.01 5.38 2.84
N VAL A 367 38.29 5.07 2.79
CA VAL A 367 39.20 5.41 1.68
C VAL A 367 39.75 4.09 1.15
N ASP A 368 39.55 3.81 -0.14
CA ASP A 368 39.96 2.54 -0.76
C ASP A 368 39.53 1.32 0.10
N GLU A 369 38.27 1.30 0.51
CA GLU A 369 37.62 0.26 1.35
C GLU A 369 38.13 0.16 2.79
N GLN A 370 39.06 1.01 3.21
CA GLN A 370 39.60 1.06 4.56
C GLN A 370 38.90 2.15 5.38
N LYS A 371 38.29 1.77 6.51
CA LYS A 371 37.65 2.71 7.43
C LYS A 371 38.68 3.64 8.05
N GLN A 372 38.34 4.92 8.08
CA GLN A 372 39.12 5.98 8.69
C GLN A 372 38.34 6.55 9.88
N GLY A 373 38.93 6.51 11.09
CA GLY A 373 38.32 7.02 12.32
C GLY A 373 39.10 8.16 12.98
N ASP A 374 40.32 8.46 12.47
CA ASP A 374 41.15 9.53 12.99
C ASP A 374 41.03 10.80 12.16
N ALA A 375 40.38 11.81 12.71
CA ALA A 375 40.16 13.09 12.06
C ALA A 375 41.48 13.96 11.95
N THR A 376 42.57 13.53 12.57
CA THR A 376 43.90 14.17 12.49
C THR A 376 44.77 13.52 11.42
N ALA A 377 44.38 12.37 10.91
CA ALA A 377 45.10 11.62 9.90
C ALA A 377 45.24 12.39 8.59
N VAL A 378 46.37 12.15 7.93
CA VAL A 378 46.68 12.69 6.60
C VAL A 378 46.81 11.54 5.61
N LEU A 379 46.39 11.79 4.39
CA LEU A 379 46.52 10.86 3.26
C LEU A 379 47.64 11.35 2.35
N SER A 380 48.61 10.47 2.04
CA SER A 380 49.63 10.73 1.02
C SER A 380 49.01 10.47 -0.35
N MET A 381 49.07 11.49 -1.21
CA MET A 381 48.50 11.44 -2.57
C MET A 381 49.59 11.05 -3.55
N VAL A 382 49.31 10.05 -4.38
CA VAL A 382 50.21 9.58 -5.43
C VAL A 382 49.70 10.10 -6.78
N PRO A 383 50.51 10.78 -7.57
CA PRO A 383 50.11 11.27 -8.89
C PRO A 383 49.56 10.15 -9.79
N GLY A 384 48.40 10.39 -10.41
CA GLY A 384 47.73 9.43 -11.29
C GLY A 384 46.99 8.30 -10.58
N LYS A 385 47.09 8.21 -9.25
CA LYS A 385 46.26 7.25 -8.49
C LYS A 385 44.88 7.83 -8.19
N VAL A 386 43.86 7.04 -8.46
CA VAL A 386 42.47 7.36 -8.13
C VAL A 386 42.09 6.73 -6.76
N TYR A 387 41.68 7.55 -5.83
CA TYR A 387 41.21 7.15 -4.50
C TYR A 387 39.68 7.10 -4.48
N ARG A 388 39.12 6.02 -3.93
CA ARG A 388 37.68 5.81 -3.76
C ARG A 388 37.30 6.20 -2.38
N LEU A 389 36.46 7.23 -2.21
CA LEU A 389 35.95 7.70 -0.92
C LEU A 389 34.49 7.34 -0.77
N LYS A 390 34.15 6.65 0.34
CA LYS A 390 32.78 6.49 0.77
C LYS A 390 32.55 7.37 2.02
N ILE A 391 31.62 8.33 1.89
CA ILE A 391 31.35 9.38 2.88
C ILE A 391 29.95 9.17 3.45
N GLY A 392 29.88 8.69 4.70
CA GLY A 392 28.64 8.26 5.30
C GLY A 392 28.07 6.98 4.66
N ARG A 393 26.74 6.84 4.67
CA ARG A 393 26.09 5.60 4.20
C ARG A 393 25.89 5.52 2.69
N ARG A 394 25.85 6.67 1.97
CA ARG A 394 25.31 6.75 0.60
C ARG A 394 26.04 7.70 -0.34
N LYS A 395 27.13 8.35 0.07
CA LYS A 395 27.83 9.32 -0.74
C LYS A 395 29.18 8.78 -1.14
N PHE A 396 29.53 8.92 -2.43
CA PHE A 396 30.73 8.37 -3.02
C PHE A 396 31.48 9.43 -3.82
N ALA A 397 32.81 9.49 -3.67
CA ALA A 397 33.63 10.37 -4.45
C ALA A 397 34.86 9.64 -5.00
N LEU A 398 35.22 9.95 -6.25
CA LEU A 398 36.53 9.64 -6.80
C LEU A 398 37.42 10.85 -6.64
N VAL A 399 38.64 10.65 -6.15
CA VAL A 399 39.62 11.72 -6.01
C VAL A 399 40.93 11.31 -6.67
N GLU A 400 41.40 12.11 -7.61
CA GLU A 400 42.65 11.91 -8.31
C GLU A 400 43.57 13.08 -8.05
N PHE A 401 44.87 12.83 -7.95
CA PHE A 401 45.88 13.87 -7.90
C PHE A 401 46.60 13.95 -9.26
N SER A 402 46.48 15.09 -9.95
CA SER A 402 47.03 15.27 -11.29
C SER A 402 48.57 15.36 -11.35
N GLY A 403 49.22 15.64 -10.24
CA GLY A 403 50.70 15.77 -10.18
C GLY A 403 51.27 17.02 -10.86
N SER A 404 50.42 17.90 -11.36
CA SER A 404 50.77 19.16 -12.01
C SER A 404 50.45 20.38 -11.14
#